data_2b615242f0bacd95dfaaa2f112e81a55
#
_entry.id   2b615242f0bacd95dfaaa2f112e81a55
#
_cell.length_a   1.000
_cell.length_b   1.000
_cell.length_c   1.000
_cell.angle_alpha   90.00
_cell.angle_beta   90.00
_cell.angle_gamma   90.00
#
_symmetry.space_group_name_H-M   'P 1'
#
loop_
_entity.id
_entity.type
_entity.pdbx_description
1 polymer ?
#
loop_
_entity_poly.entity_id
_entity_poly.type
_entity_poly.pdbx_seq_one_letter_code
_entity_poly.pdbx_strand_id
1 'polypeptide(L)'
;MRAIIAAAGTGGHINPGIAIANKIMEQEPSSEIIFIGTGRGLEKDLVPRAGFKLKTIDAHGIERKLTMQNVKNLYATYKSIKAAKNIIEEFKPDVLIGTGGYICVPTVLAAKKMGIPVVLHESNAYP
;
A
#
# COMPACT_ATOMS: atom_id res chain seq x y z
N MET A 1 9.29 -14.00 6.55
CA MET A 1 9.20 -12.54 6.46
C MET A 1 7.76 -12.07 6.44
N ARG A 2 7.47 -11.01 7.11
CA ARG A 2 6.13 -10.42 7.10
C ARG A 2 6.20 -9.13 6.33
N ALA A 3 5.45 -9.03 5.26
CA ALA A 3 5.50 -7.86 4.40
C ALA A 3 4.11 -7.30 4.10
N ILE A 4 4.04 -5.98 4.00
CA ILE A 4 2.83 -5.31 3.54
C ILE A 4 3.19 -4.67 2.21
N ILE A 5 2.36 -4.88 1.20
CA ILE A 5 2.56 -4.26 -0.11
C ILE A 5 1.43 -3.28 -0.36
N ALA A 6 1.77 -2.03 -0.58
CA ALA A 6 0.80 -0.99 -0.85
C ALA A 6 0.74 -0.75 -2.36
N ALA A 7 -0.41 -0.99 -2.95
CA ALA A 7 -0.60 -0.85 -4.38
C ALA A 7 -2.06 -0.62 -4.69
N ALA A 8 -2.34 0.29 -5.58
CA ALA A 8 -3.72 0.58 -5.92
C ALA A 8 -3.85 1.18 -7.30
N GLY A 9 -5.03 1.01 -7.87
CA GLY A 9 -5.41 1.67 -9.11
C GLY A 9 -5.31 0.77 -10.30
N THR A 10 -4.20 0.85 -11.00
CA THR A 10 -4.05 0.17 -12.29
C THR A 10 -3.17 -1.06 -12.19
N GLY A 11 -3.22 -1.87 -13.22
CA GLY A 11 -2.35 -3.04 -13.28
C GLY A 11 -0.87 -2.67 -13.26
N GLY A 12 -0.53 -1.48 -13.76
CA GLY A 12 0.84 -1.01 -13.73
C GLY A 12 1.40 -0.84 -12.33
N HIS A 13 0.53 -0.64 -11.34
CA HIS A 13 0.96 -0.53 -9.95
C HIS A 13 0.81 -1.85 -9.21
N ILE A 14 -0.25 -2.58 -9.53
CA ILE A 14 -0.60 -3.78 -8.77
C ILE A 14 0.21 -4.99 -9.19
N ASN A 15 0.42 -5.17 -10.48
CA ASN A 15 1.13 -6.35 -10.95
C ASN A 15 2.58 -6.42 -10.45
N PRO A 16 3.33 -5.31 -10.40
CA PRO A 16 4.66 -5.40 -9.79
C PRO A 16 4.61 -5.83 -8.34
N GLY A 17 3.58 -5.38 -7.60
CA GLY A 17 3.41 -5.79 -6.22
C GLY A 17 3.18 -7.28 -6.10
N ILE A 18 2.33 -7.82 -6.96
CA ILE A 18 2.05 -9.24 -6.96
C ILE A 18 3.30 -10.04 -7.34
N ALA A 19 4.07 -9.54 -8.30
CA ALA A 19 5.31 -10.21 -8.69
C ALA A 19 6.29 -10.26 -7.54
N ILE A 20 6.42 -9.17 -6.80
CA ILE A 20 7.29 -9.11 -5.64
C ILE A 20 6.80 -10.09 -4.57
N ALA A 21 5.50 -10.09 -4.34
CA ALA A 21 4.92 -10.99 -3.32
C ALA A 21 5.18 -12.44 -3.68
N ASN A 22 4.99 -12.80 -4.94
CA ASN A 22 5.23 -14.16 -5.38
C ASN A 22 6.69 -14.55 -5.23
N LYS A 23 7.59 -13.61 -5.51
CA LYS A 23 9.01 -13.87 -5.37
C LYS A 23 9.40 -14.10 -3.90
N ILE A 24 8.83 -13.31 -3.02
CA ILE A 24 9.09 -13.49 -1.60
C ILE A 24 8.60 -14.85 -1.13
N MET A 25 7.39 -15.24 -1.55
CA MET A 25 6.84 -16.53 -1.17
C MET A 25 7.64 -17.67 -1.75
N GLU A 26 8.21 -17.47 -2.94
CA GLU A 26 9.03 -18.48 -3.56
C GLU A 26 10.31 -18.70 -2.78
N GLN A 27 10.94 -17.63 -2.33
CA GLN A 27 12.20 -17.71 -1.61
C GLN A 27 12.04 -18.04 -0.13
N GLU A 28 10.93 -17.63 0.44
CA GLU A 28 10.65 -17.86 1.84
C GLU A 28 9.20 -18.28 2.02
N PRO A 29 8.88 -19.55 1.79
CA PRO A 29 7.47 -20.00 1.81
C PRO A 29 6.71 -19.77 3.11
N SER A 30 7.40 -19.55 4.21
CA SER A 30 6.73 -19.29 5.47
C SER A 30 6.35 -17.81 5.64
N SER A 31 6.63 -17.00 4.65
CA SER A 31 6.31 -15.57 4.73
C SER A 31 4.81 -15.31 4.75
N GLU A 32 4.43 -14.20 5.37
CA GLU A 32 3.05 -13.75 5.36
C GLU A 32 3.03 -12.39 4.69
N ILE A 33 2.13 -12.23 3.73
CA ILE A 33 2.04 -11.00 2.96
C ILE A 33 0.60 -10.55 2.89
N ILE A 34 0.37 -9.26 3.14
CA ILE A 34 -0.94 -8.68 2.88
C ILE A 34 -0.73 -7.45 2.00
N PHE A 35 -1.78 -7.08 1.30
CA PHE A 35 -1.78 -5.90 0.47
C PHE A 35 -2.66 -4.82 1.10
N ILE A 36 -2.31 -3.58 0.89
CA ILE A 36 -3.16 -2.45 1.25
C ILE A 36 -3.50 -1.71 -0.04
N GLY A 37 -4.77 -1.48 -0.26
CA GLY A 37 -5.24 -0.76 -1.42
C GLY A 37 -6.45 0.08 -1.07
N THR A 38 -7.04 0.72 -2.07
CA THR A 38 -8.21 1.57 -1.84
C THR A 38 -9.52 0.82 -1.96
N GLY A 39 -9.48 -0.34 -2.58
CA GLY A 39 -10.72 -1.10 -2.83
C GLY A 39 -11.52 -0.57 -4.00
N ARG A 40 -11.02 0.44 -4.70
CA ARG A 40 -11.73 1.02 -5.84
C ARG A 40 -11.08 0.76 -7.18
N GLY A 41 -9.87 0.24 -7.20
CA GLY A 41 -9.18 -0.05 -8.45
C GLY A 41 -9.14 -1.55 -8.70
N LEU A 42 -8.21 -1.94 -9.55
CA LEU A 42 -8.08 -3.34 -9.93
C LEU A 42 -7.55 -4.23 -8.82
N GLU A 43 -7.02 -3.65 -7.75
CA GLU A 43 -6.50 -4.45 -6.66
C GLU A 43 -7.58 -5.32 -6.03
N LYS A 44 -8.81 -4.87 -6.08
CA LYS A 44 -9.92 -5.60 -5.52
C LYS A 44 -10.08 -6.97 -6.16
N ASP A 45 -9.76 -7.07 -7.43
CA ASP A 45 -9.84 -8.34 -8.15
C ASP A 45 -8.50 -9.05 -8.24
N LEU A 46 -7.45 -8.31 -8.55
CA LEU A 46 -6.16 -8.92 -8.82
C LEU A 46 -5.48 -9.51 -7.60
N VAL A 47 -5.59 -8.84 -6.45
CA VAL A 47 -4.90 -9.30 -5.25
C VAL A 47 -5.50 -10.61 -4.72
N PRO A 48 -6.83 -10.70 -4.52
CA PRO A 48 -7.40 -11.97 -4.08
C PRO A 48 -7.19 -13.09 -5.10
N ARG A 49 -7.23 -12.75 -6.38
CA ARG A 49 -7.03 -13.75 -7.42
C ARG A 49 -5.63 -14.33 -7.36
N ALA A 50 -4.66 -13.53 -6.94
CA ALA A 50 -3.29 -13.98 -6.79
C ALA A 50 -3.08 -14.76 -5.48
N GLY A 51 -4.09 -14.83 -4.64
CA GLY A 51 -4.01 -15.60 -3.41
C GLY A 51 -3.59 -14.81 -2.18
N PHE A 52 -3.62 -13.48 -2.25
CA PHE A 52 -3.21 -12.65 -1.13
C PHE A 52 -4.40 -11.92 -0.52
N LYS A 53 -4.26 -11.56 0.75
CA LYS A 53 -5.29 -10.80 1.44
C LYS A 53 -5.16 -9.32 1.11
N LEU A 54 -6.29 -8.65 0.97
CA LEU A 54 -6.32 -7.23 0.71
C LEU A 54 -7.00 -6.50 1.85
N LYS A 55 -6.33 -5.51 2.41
CA LYS A 55 -6.93 -4.60 3.37
C LYS A 55 -7.13 -3.29 2.64
N THR A 56 -8.25 -2.63 2.87
CA THR A 56 -8.54 -1.40 2.14
C THR A 56 -8.57 -0.20 3.07
N ILE A 57 -8.16 0.93 2.53
CA ILE A 57 -8.19 2.20 3.22
C ILE A 57 -8.83 3.19 2.28
N ASP A 58 -9.68 4.04 2.81
CA ASP A 58 -10.29 5.07 2.01
C ASP A 58 -9.31 6.22 1.85
N ALA A 59 -8.69 6.32 0.69
CA ALA A 59 -7.75 7.39 0.40
C ALA A 59 -8.34 8.39 -0.59
N HIS A 60 -9.66 8.45 -0.62
CA HIS A 60 -10.36 9.27 -1.59
C HIS A 60 -9.91 10.70 -1.64
N GLY A 61 -9.71 11.33 -0.54
CA GLY A 61 -9.38 12.74 -0.52
C GLY A 61 -7.95 13.08 -0.89
N ILE A 62 -7.10 12.08 -1.15
CA ILE A 62 -5.71 12.35 -1.43
C ILE A 62 -5.40 12.35 -2.90
N GLU A 63 -6.32 11.83 -3.69
CA GLU A 63 -6.05 11.55 -5.03
C GLU A 63 -5.69 12.71 -5.89
N ARG A 64 -6.08 13.93 -5.62
CA ARG A 64 -5.74 14.98 -6.45
C ARG A 64 -4.80 15.81 -5.79
N LYS A 65 -4.59 16.92 -5.92
CA LYS A 65 -3.66 17.70 -5.35
C LYS A 65 -4.01 18.00 -4.02
N LEU A 66 -3.11 18.10 -3.18
CA LEU A 66 -3.26 18.57 -1.85
C LEU A 66 -3.33 20.07 -1.92
N THR A 67 -4.44 20.58 -2.33
CA THR A 67 -4.54 22.02 -2.43
C THR A 67 -4.87 22.57 -1.08
N MET A 68 -4.36 23.73 -0.84
CA MET A 68 -4.51 24.37 0.43
C MET A 68 -5.91 24.65 0.80
N GLN A 69 -6.72 24.89 -0.15
CA GLN A 69 -8.04 25.25 0.17
C GLN A 69 -8.86 24.10 0.64
N ASN A 70 -8.26 22.95 0.69
CA ASN A 70 -9.06 21.80 0.98
C ASN A 70 -8.79 21.20 2.32
N VAL A 71 -9.40 21.77 3.33
CA VAL A 71 -9.27 21.25 4.68
C VAL A 71 -9.78 19.81 4.77
N LYS A 72 -10.78 19.48 3.95
CA LYS A 72 -11.30 18.14 3.94
C LYS A 72 -10.27 17.14 3.48
N ASN A 73 -9.40 17.54 2.56
CA ASN A 73 -8.35 16.65 2.09
C ASN A 73 -7.32 16.37 3.18
N LEU A 74 -7.03 17.38 3.99
CA LEU A 74 -6.10 17.17 5.10
C LEU A 74 -6.68 16.21 6.12
N TYR A 75 -7.96 16.34 6.40
CA TYR A 75 -8.60 15.45 7.34
C TYR A 75 -8.64 14.02 6.79
N ALA A 76 -8.97 13.89 5.50
CA ALA A 76 -9.00 12.57 4.87
C ALA A 76 -7.63 11.93 4.88
N THR A 77 -6.57 12.73 4.66
CA THR A 77 -5.21 12.23 4.70
C THR A 77 -4.87 11.74 6.11
N TYR A 78 -5.24 12.51 7.12
CA TYR A 78 -4.99 12.11 8.49
C TYR A 78 -5.69 10.80 8.83
N LYS A 79 -6.95 10.67 8.42
CA LYS A 79 -7.70 9.44 8.67
C LYS A 79 -7.07 8.25 7.95
N SER A 80 -6.59 8.47 6.73
CA SER A 80 -5.96 7.40 5.97
C SER A 80 -4.66 6.95 6.63
N ILE A 81 -3.88 7.90 7.12
CA ILE A 81 -2.65 7.57 7.81
C ILE A 81 -2.95 6.78 9.08
N LYS A 82 -3.99 7.19 9.81
CA LYS A 82 -4.37 6.48 11.01
C LYS A 82 -4.83 5.07 10.71
N ALA A 83 -5.62 4.91 9.64
CA ALA A 83 -6.07 3.58 9.23
C ALA A 83 -4.88 2.70 8.86
N ALA A 84 -3.91 3.28 8.15
CA ALA A 84 -2.71 2.53 7.79
C ALA A 84 -1.93 2.12 9.03
N LYS A 85 -1.81 3.02 10.00
CA LYS A 85 -1.10 2.71 11.24
C LYS A 85 -1.77 1.55 11.97
N ASN A 86 -3.10 1.52 11.98
CA ASN A 86 -3.81 0.43 12.63
C ASN A 86 -3.53 -0.91 11.97
N ILE A 87 -3.49 -0.93 10.64
CA ILE A 87 -3.20 -2.16 9.91
C ILE A 87 -1.77 -2.60 10.17
N ILE A 88 -0.82 -1.66 10.15
CA ILE A 88 0.58 -1.96 10.40
C ILE A 88 0.76 -2.50 11.81
N GLU A 89 0.11 -1.87 12.78
CA GLU A 89 0.22 -2.28 14.15
C GLU A 89 -0.32 -3.68 14.38
N GLU A 90 -1.41 -4.00 13.72
CA GLU A 90 -2.01 -5.31 13.84
C GLU A 90 -1.18 -6.39 13.14
N PHE A 91 -0.71 -6.10 11.95
CA PHE A 91 0.03 -7.09 11.16
C PHE A 91 1.49 -7.24 11.60
N LYS A 92 2.10 -6.17 12.06
CA LYS A 92 3.50 -6.13 12.50
C LYS A 92 4.45 -6.61 11.40
N PRO A 93 4.54 -5.85 10.31
CA PRO A 93 5.40 -6.26 9.20
C PRO A 93 6.86 -5.97 9.47
N ASP A 94 7.72 -6.70 8.78
CA ASP A 94 9.15 -6.43 8.78
C ASP A 94 9.49 -5.34 7.78
N VAL A 95 8.65 -5.18 6.75
CA VAL A 95 8.91 -4.21 5.70
C VAL A 95 7.61 -3.81 5.05
N LEU A 96 7.56 -2.56 4.56
CA LEU A 96 6.45 -2.09 3.75
C LEU A 96 6.99 -1.79 2.37
N ILE A 97 6.35 -2.34 1.34
CA ILE A 97 6.77 -2.15 -0.04
C ILE A 97 5.66 -1.42 -0.78
N GLY A 98 6.00 -0.28 -1.38
CA GLY A 98 5.03 0.48 -2.16
C GLY A 98 5.33 0.34 -3.64
N THR A 99 4.33 -0.04 -4.42
CA THR A 99 4.53 -0.23 -5.85
C THR A 99 3.71 0.75 -6.70
N GLY A 100 2.97 1.66 -6.06
CA GLY A 100 2.33 2.73 -6.81
C GLY A 100 0.88 2.97 -6.41
N GLY A 101 0.40 4.14 -6.79
CA GLY A 101 -0.95 4.55 -6.46
C GLY A 101 -0.96 5.51 -5.29
N TYR A 102 -2.07 6.22 -5.15
CA TYR A 102 -2.19 7.21 -4.09
C TYR A 102 -2.15 6.61 -2.69
N ILE A 103 -2.46 5.33 -2.60
CA ILE A 103 -2.48 4.66 -1.30
C ILE A 103 -1.09 4.60 -0.68
N CYS A 104 -0.05 4.73 -1.50
CA CYS A 104 1.31 4.69 -0.98
C CYS A 104 1.62 5.88 -0.07
N VAL A 105 0.99 7.03 -0.30
CA VAL A 105 1.27 8.21 0.51
C VAL A 105 0.95 7.97 1.98
N PRO A 106 -0.29 7.64 2.36
CA PRO A 106 -0.58 7.45 3.79
C PRO A 106 0.10 6.21 4.37
N THR A 107 0.28 5.15 3.58
CA THR A 107 0.90 3.95 4.12
C THR A 107 2.39 4.16 4.38
N VAL A 108 3.09 4.83 3.48
CA VAL A 108 4.50 5.11 3.67
C VAL A 108 4.70 6.04 4.87
N LEU A 109 3.87 7.06 4.98
CA LEU A 109 3.97 7.97 6.11
C LEU A 109 3.73 7.25 7.43
N ALA A 110 2.74 6.37 7.47
CA ALA A 110 2.45 5.60 8.68
C ALA A 110 3.62 4.69 9.02
N ALA A 111 4.16 3.99 8.03
CA ALA A 111 5.26 3.07 8.26
C ALA A 111 6.49 3.81 8.79
N LYS A 112 6.80 4.96 8.21
CA LYS A 112 7.93 5.74 8.68
C LYS A 112 7.76 6.20 10.10
N LYS A 113 6.57 6.62 10.47
CA LYS A 113 6.30 7.02 11.84
C LYS A 113 6.46 5.88 12.82
N MET A 114 6.23 4.67 12.37
CA MET A 114 6.32 3.50 13.23
C MET A 114 7.67 2.80 13.15
N GLY A 115 8.60 3.37 12.40
CA GLY A 115 9.94 2.79 12.31
C GLY A 115 10.05 1.55 11.46
N ILE A 116 9.09 1.34 10.57
CA ILE A 116 9.09 0.19 9.67
C ILE A 116 9.91 0.53 8.42
N PRO A 117 10.85 -0.33 8.01
CA PRO A 117 11.58 -0.09 6.77
C PRO A 117 10.66 -0.03 5.57
N VAL A 118 10.93 0.89 4.66
CA VAL A 118 10.10 1.09 3.47
C VAL A 118 10.93 0.90 2.21
N VAL A 119 10.40 0.15 1.26
CA VAL A 119 11.00 -0.02 -0.06
C VAL A 119 10.00 0.49 -1.08
N LEU A 120 10.44 1.34 -1.98
CA LEU A 120 9.56 1.84 -3.02
C LEU A 120 10.00 1.32 -4.37
N HIS A 121 9.04 0.80 -5.13
CA HIS A 121 9.27 0.36 -6.49
C HIS A 121 8.53 1.33 -7.39
N GLU A 122 9.23 2.00 -8.28
CA GLU A 122 8.60 2.99 -9.14
C GLU A 122 8.69 2.57 -10.59
N SER A 123 7.58 2.12 -11.13
CA SER A 123 7.55 1.63 -12.49
C SER A 123 7.65 2.74 -13.53
N ASN A 124 7.40 3.97 -13.12
CA ASN A 124 7.48 5.09 -14.03
C ASN A 124 8.72 5.95 -13.81
N ALA A 125 9.63 5.44 -13.08
CA ALA A 125 10.80 6.22 -12.85
C ALA A 125 11.58 6.28 -14.13
N TYR A 126 12.03 7.29 -14.59
CA TYR A 126 12.68 7.22 -15.68
C TYR A 126 12.89 8.28 -16.15
N PRO A 127 13.57 8.29 -16.43
CA PRO A 127 14.23 9.26 -16.93
C PRO A 127 13.77 9.51 -17.75
#